data_99390ceab9d808dbf6feaf16c96af69b
#
_entry.id   99390ceab9d808dbf6feaf16c96af69b
#
_cell.length_a   1.000
_cell.length_b   1.000
_cell.length_c   1.000
_cell.angle_alpha   90.00
_cell.angle_beta   90.00
_cell.angle_gamma   90.00
#
_symmetry.space_group_name_H-M   'P 1'
#
loop_
_entity.id
_entity.type
_entity.pdbx_description
1 polymer ?
#
loop_
_entity_poly.entity_id
_entity_poly.type
_entity_poly.pdbx_seq_one_letter_code
_entity_poly.pdbx_strand_id
1 'polypeptide(L)'
;MQHTDTSTLTGETVSGRIEMLVHTCCLPCFLNFYSFFKDGIRPSVFWFNPNIHGVKEFRKRKEVLKKFVFKENIKLFEDNFYSLKSFFEHTGCKKNCLECYRLRLKKTARFAKENGFKIFTTTLFSSPMQMHDSIIKAAEEAAKEFEVDYFYYDIRDSYDEKLAKNMGLYTQNYCGCIFSEEERFLGKAKK
;
A
#
# COMPACT_ATOMS: atom_id res chain seq x y z
N MET A 1 22.15 -8.42 -0.83
CA MET A 1 21.58 -7.68 -1.97
C MET A 1 20.84 -8.68 -2.85
N GLN A 2 19.54 -8.87 -2.60
CA GLN A 2 18.69 -9.61 -3.53
C GLN A 2 18.03 -8.57 -4.45
N HIS A 3 18.60 -8.38 -5.63
CA HIS A 3 17.93 -7.67 -6.71
C HIS A 3 16.69 -8.47 -7.07
N THR A 4 15.51 -7.86 -6.90
CA THR A 4 14.26 -8.40 -7.42
C THR A 4 14.35 -8.40 -8.94
N ASP A 5 14.59 -9.56 -9.51
CA ASP A 5 14.63 -9.77 -10.94
C ASP A 5 13.19 -9.66 -11.48
N THR A 6 12.92 -8.62 -12.24
CA THR A 6 11.63 -8.41 -12.91
C THR A 6 11.42 -9.36 -14.10
N SER A 7 12.44 -10.17 -14.47
CA SER A 7 12.41 -11.07 -15.61
C SER A 7 11.43 -12.25 -15.49
N THR A 8 10.92 -12.53 -14.28
CA THR A 8 9.98 -13.64 -14.04
C THR A 8 8.50 -13.22 -14.02
N LEU A 9 8.19 -11.94 -14.23
CA LEU A 9 6.81 -11.46 -14.20
C LEU A 9 6.10 -11.75 -15.54
N THR A 10 5.07 -12.59 -15.51
CA THR A 10 4.26 -12.98 -16.69
C THR A 10 3.07 -12.05 -16.95
N GLY A 11 3.16 -10.78 -16.56
CA GLY A 11 2.10 -9.79 -16.76
C GLY A 11 1.96 -9.33 -18.23
N GLU A 12 0.77 -8.89 -18.60
CA GLU A 12 0.56 -8.24 -19.89
C GLU A 12 1.37 -6.94 -19.99
N THR A 13 2.10 -6.75 -21.09
CA THR A 13 2.89 -5.55 -21.31
C THR A 13 2.19 -4.59 -22.25
N VAL A 14 2.08 -3.32 -21.84
CA VAL A 14 1.64 -2.23 -22.69
C VAL A 14 2.81 -1.26 -22.82
N SER A 15 3.25 -1.03 -24.07
CA SER A 15 4.43 -0.22 -24.35
C SER A 15 5.71 -0.72 -23.64
N GLY A 16 5.88 -2.05 -23.51
CA GLY A 16 7.05 -2.66 -22.85
C GLY A 16 7.07 -2.59 -21.32
N ARG A 17 6.02 -2.05 -20.67
CA ARG A 17 5.89 -2.00 -19.21
C ARG A 17 4.81 -2.94 -18.71
N ILE A 18 5.02 -3.54 -17.53
CA ILE A 18 4.09 -4.47 -16.91
C ILE A 18 2.95 -3.70 -16.24
N GLU A 19 1.71 -3.98 -16.64
CA GLU A 19 0.54 -3.43 -15.96
C GLU A 19 0.33 -4.09 -14.59
N MET A 20 0.21 -3.26 -13.55
CA MET A 20 0.13 -3.75 -12.18
C MET A 20 -0.83 -2.92 -11.33
N LEU A 21 -1.66 -3.59 -10.53
CA LEU A 21 -2.48 -2.93 -9.52
C LEU A 21 -1.66 -2.69 -8.25
N VAL A 22 -1.57 -1.44 -7.79
CA VAL A 22 -0.74 -1.03 -6.66
C VAL A 22 -1.62 -0.54 -5.51
N HIS A 23 -1.81 -1.37 -4.49
CA HIS A 23 -2.45 -0.92 -3.25
C HIS A 23 -1.60 0.17 -2.59
N THR A 24 -2.18 1.32 -2.35
CA THR A 24 -1.45 2.49 -1.86
C THR A 24 -2.10 3.07 -0.60
N CYS A 25 -1.33 3.12 0.50
CA CYS A 25 -1.81 3.66 1.78
C CYS A 25 -1.48 5.14 1.97
N CYS A 26 -0.45 5.65 1.31
CA CYS A 26 -0.03 7.05 1.41
C CYS A 26 0.92 7.42 0.28
N LEU A 27 0.99 8.71 0.00
CA LEU A 27 1.83 9.21 -1.07
C LEU A 27 3.35 8.99 -0.84
N PRO A 28 3.94 9.19 0.35
CA PRO A 28 5.37 8.96 0.54
C PRO A 28 5.83 7.54 0.16
N CYS A 29 5.06 6.51 0.55
CA CYS A 29 5.38 5.13 0.17
C CYS A 29 5.20 4.89 -1.33
N PHE A 30 4.17 5.50 -1.94
CA PHE A 30 3.96 5.41 -3.38
C PHE A 30 5.07 6.11 -4.18
N LEU A 31 5.53 7.26 -3.74
CA LEU A 31 6.65 7.97 -4.38
C LEU A 31 7.92 7.14 -4.39
N ASN A 32 8.25 6.51 -3.27
CA ASN A 32 9.40 5.61 -3.19
C ASN A 32 9.24 4.43 -4.15
N PHE A 33 8.10 3.74 -4.16
CA PHE A 33 7.81 2.70 -5.14
C PHE A 33 7.94 3.20 -6.58
N TYR A 34 7.28 4.31 -6.89
CA TYR A 34 7.24 4.86 -8.24
C TYR A 34 8.61 5.29 -8.75
N SER A 35 9.45 5.87 -7.90
CA SER A 35 10.82 6.26 -8.29
C SER A 35 11.69 5.08 -8.71
N PHE A 36 11.48 3.89 -8.11
CA PHE A 36 12.23 2.69 -8.46
C PHE A 36 11.70 1.95 -9.69
N PHE A 37 10.38 1.95 -9.89
CA PHE A 37 9.76 0.99 -10.81
C PHE A 37 9.05 1.64 -12.02
N LYS A 38 8.92 2.96 -12.10
CA LYS A 38 8.17 3.68 -13.16
C LYS A 38 8.60 3.33 -14.59
N ASP A 39 9.84 2.93 -14.79
CA ASP A 39 10.37 2.64 -16.12
C ASP A 39 10.02 1.22 -16.60
N GLY A 40 9.82 0.26 -15.66
CA GLY A 40 9.43 -1.12 -15.95
C GLY A 40 7.97 -1.45 -15.67
N ILE A 41 7.29 -0.62 -14.87
CA ILE A 41 5.91 -0.87 -14.43
C ILE A 41 5.00 0.28 -14.83
N ARG A 42 3.79 -0.06 -15.31
CA ARG A 42 2.67 0.86 -15.48
C ARG A 42 1.69 0.66 -14.34
N PRO A 43 1.78 1.45 -13.25
CA PRO A 43 0.93 1.26 -12.09
C PRO A 43 -0.49 1.78 -12.33
N SER A 44 -1.48 1.02 -11.84
CA SER A 44 -2.82 1.50 -11.53
C SER A 44 -2.97 1.51 -10.02
N VAL A 45 -3.24 2.66 -9.44
CA VAL A 45 -3.31 2.82 -7.98
C VAL A 45 -4.67 2.36 -7.47
N PHE A 46 -4.67 1.58 -6.39
CA PHE A 46 -5.87 1.20 -5.66
C PHE A 46 -5.86 1.77 -4.24
N TRP A 47 -6.85 2.60 -3.93
CA TRP A 47 -7.08 3.16 -2.61
C TRP A 47 -8.13 2.37 -1.84
N PHE A 48 -7.71 1.61 -0.85
CA PHE A 48 -8.57 0.97 0.15
C PHE A 48 -7.86 0.91 1.49
N ASN A 49 -8.19 1.82 2.41
CA ASN A 49 -7.45 2.02 3.64
C ASN A 49 -8.36 2.22 4.86
N PRO A 50 -9.15 1.21 5.26
CA PRO A 50 -10.05 1.31 6.42
C PRO A 50 -9.29 1.45 7.75
N ASN A 51 -7.99 1.21 7.74
CA ASN A 51 -7.07 1.35 8.88
C ASN A 51 -6.66 2.80 9.17
N ILE A 52 -6.91 3.73 8.27
CA ILE A 52 -6.56 5.13 8.52
C ILE A 52 -7.68 5.74 9.36
N HIS A 53 -7.41 5.89 10.66
CA HIS A 53 -8.37 6.39 11.61
C HIS A 53 -8.35 7.92 11.70
N GLY A 54 -9.54 8.47 12.00
CA GLY A 54 -9.81 9.88 11.85
C GLY A 54 -10.14 10.25 10.40
N VAL A 55 -11.42 10.61 10.15
CA VAL A 55 -11.93 10.96 8.79
C VAL A 55 -11.10 12.07 8.15
N LYS A 56 -10.59 13.02 8.95
CA LYS A 56 -9.77 14.11 8.44
C LYS A 56 -8.45 13.61 7.87
N GLU A 57 -7.78 12.70 8.58
CA GLU A 57 -6.51 12.08 8.13
C GLU A 57 -6.73 11.20 6.91
N PHE A 58 -7.78 10.35 6.92
CA PHE A 58 -8.18 9.54 5.77
C PHE A 58 -8.37 10.39 4.52
N ARG A 59 -9.17 11.47 4.62
CA ARG A 59 -9.42 12.38 3.50
C ARG A 59 -8.16 13.10 3.04
N LYS A 60 -7.33 13.57 3.97
CA LYS A 60 -6.09 14.30 3.67
C LYS A 60 -5.10 13.44 2.89
N ARG A 61 -4.84 12.20 3.33
CA ARG A 61 -3.95 11.28 2.61
C ARG A 61 -4.47 10.95 1.21
N LYS A 62 -5.77 10.68 1.10
CA LYS A 62 -6.40 10.39 -0.17
C LYS A 62 -6.29 11.55 -1.15
N GLU A 63 -6.59 12.76 -0.70
CA GLU A 63 -6.56 13.96 -1.53
C GLU A 63 -5.15 14.25 -2.08
N VAL A 64 -4.13 14.11 -1.26
CA VAL A 64 -2.74 14.33 -1.68
C VAL A 64 -2.31 13.27 -2.70
N LEU A 65 -2.65 12.00 -2.47
CA LEU A 65 -2.41 10.93 -3.43
C LEU A 65 -3.13 11.19 -4.75
N LYS A 66 -4.41 11.55 -4.70
CA LYS A 66 -5.24 11.82 -5.87
C LYS A 66 -4.67 12.94 -6.74
N LYS A 67 -4.23 14.04 -6.14
CA LYS A 67 -3.58 15.14 -6.87
C LYS A 67 -2.31 14.69 -7.58
N PHE A 68 -1.49 13.89 -6.92
CA PHE A 68 -0.26 13.38 -7.51
C PHE A 68 -0.53 12.44 -8.69
N VAL A 69 -1.37 11.41 -8.51
CA VAL A 69 -1.63 10.43 -9.57
C VAL A 69 -2.34 11.06 -10.77
N PHE A 70 -3.19 12.07 -10.54
CA PHE A 70 -3.79 12.85 -11.62
C PHE A 70 -2.75 13.61 -12.43
N LYS A 71 -1.81 14.29 -11.75
CA LYS A 71 -0.71 15.02 -12.41
C LYS A 71 0.18 14.10 -13.24
N GLU A 72 0.46 12.90 -12.73
CA GLU A 72 1.30 11.89 -13.40
C GLU A 72 0.53 11.03 -14.42
N ASN A 73 -0.75 11.31 -14.65
CA ASN A 73 -1.64 10.54 -15.54
C ASN A 73 -1.69 9.04 -15.18
N ILE A 74 -1.71 8.75 -13.87
CA ILE A 74 -1.81 7.40 -13.32
C ILE A 74 -3.26 7.10 -12.97
N LYS A 75 -3.76 5.94 -13.38
CA LYS A 75 -5.14 5.52 -13.09
C LYS A 75 -5.34 5.28 -11.60
N LEU A 76 -6.42 5.81 -11.04
CA LEU A 76 -6.80 5.63 -9.64
C LEU A 76 -8.15 4.95 -9.53
N PHE A 77 -8.19 3.86 -8.79
CA PHE A 77 -9.41 3.20 -8.33
C PHE A 77 -9.60 3.47 -6.84
N GLU A 78 -10.80 3.88 -6.45
CA GLU A 78 -11.10 4.25 -5.09
C GLU A 78 -12.18 3.34 -4.50
N ASP A 79 -11.89 2.65 -3.41
CA ASP A 79 -12.91 2.14 -2.50
C ASP A 79 -12.92 3.04 -1.27
N ASN A 80 -13.97 3.83 -1.15
CA ASN A 80 -14.12 4.87 -0.13
C ASN A 80 -14.79 4.35 1.15
N PHE A 81 -14.85 3.03 1.29
CA PHE A 81 -15.40 2.44 2.50
C PHE A 81 -14.60 2.88 3.74
N TYR A 82 -15.30 3.49 4.66
CA TYR A 82 -14.77 3.96 5.93
C TYR A 82 -15.73 3.57 7.06
N SER A 83 -15.33 2.61 7.88
CA SER A 83 -16.08 2.18 9.06
C SER A 83 -15.13 1.73 10.16
N LEU A 84 -15.02 2.51 11.22
CA LEU A 84 -14.26 2.14 12.42
C LEU A 84 -14.81 0.86 13.04
N LYS A 85 -16.13 0.76 13.14
CA LYS A 85 -16.81 -0.42 13.70
C LYS A 85 -16.36 -1.69 12.96
N SER A 86 -16.52 -1.71 11.65
CA SER A 86 -16.17 -2.87 10.82
C SER A 86 -14.68 -3.20 10.88
N PHE A 87 -13.81 -2.19 10.90
CA PHE A 87 -12.38 -2.41 11.04
C PHE A 87 -12.01 -3.05 12.39
N PHE A 88 -12.57 -2.55 13.49
CA PHE A 88 -12.30 -3.09 14.82
C PHE A 88 -12.89 -4.48 15.03
N GLU A 89 -14.07 -4.75 14.50
CA GLU A 89 -14.64 -6.11 14.49
C GLU A 89 -13.72 -7.09 13.77
N HIS A 90 -13.17 -6.70 12.61
CA HIS A 90 -12.25 -7.52 11.83
C HIS A 90 -10.90 -7.75 12.55
N THR A 91 -10.36 -6.75 13.21
CA THR A 91 -9.05 -6.83 13.89
C THR A 91 -9.11 -7.30 15.34
N GLY A 92 -10.31 -7.52 15.90
CA GLY A 92 -10.53 -7.94 17.29
C GLY A 92 -10.31 -6.82 18.30
N CYS A 93 -10.61 -5.58 17.95
CA CYS A 93 -10.52 -4.38 18.82
C CYS A 93 -9.14 -4.15 19.46
N LYS A 94 -8.08 -4.62 18.83
CA LYS A 94 -6.68 -4.47 19.28
C LYS A 94 -5.74 -4.22 18.11
N LYS A 95 -4.51 -3.82 18.42
CA LYS A 95 -3.47 -3.72 17.40
C LYS A 95 -3.18 -5.11 16.81
N ASN A 96 -3.63 -5.34 15.60
CA ASN A 96 -3.44 -6.58 14.86
C ASN A 96 -3.03 -6.25 13.42
N CYS A 97 -1.71 -6.05 13.22
CA CYS A 97 -1.20 -5.65 11.92
C CYS A 97 -1.42 -6.73 10.85
N LEU A 98 -1.29 -8.02 11.20
CA LEU A 98 -1.51 -9.09 10.24
C LEU A 98 -2.94 -9.10 9.69
N GLU A 99 -3.96 -8.99 10.56
CA GLU A 99 -5.36 -8.93 10.10
C GLU A 99 -5.64 -7.64 9.32
N CYS A 100 -5.02 -6.52 9.70
CA CYS A 100 -5.09 -5.29 8.93
C CYS A 100 -4.50 -5.45 7.51
N TYR A 101 -3.38 -6.16 7.36
CA TYR A 101 -2.80 -6.46 6.04
C TYR A 101 -3.68 -7.43 5.25
N ARG A 102 -4.19 -8.51 5.88
CA ARG A 102 -5.12 -9.45 5.26
C ARG A 102 -6.34 -8.75 4.69
N LEU A 103 -6.99 -7.91 5.48
CA LEU A 103 -8.17 -7.14 5.04
C LEU A 103 -7.88 -6.33 3.78
N ARG A 104 -6.76 -5.61 3.77
CA ARG A 104 -6.40 -4.74 2.64
C ARG A 104 -5.95 -5.52 1.42
N LEU A 105 -5.10 -6.53 1.59
CA LEU A 105 -4.52 -7.26 0.46
C LEU A 105 -5.51 -8.25 -0.16
N LYS A 106 -6.39 -8.88 0.62
CA LYS A 106 -7.52 -9.65 0.07
C LYS A 106 -8.45 -8.78 -0.76
N LYS A 107 -8.79 -7.58 -0.29
CA LYS A 107 -9.59 -6.64 -1.08
C LYS A 107 -8.88 -6.22 -2.36
N THR A 108 -7.55 -6.01 -2.30
CA THR A 108 -6.75 -5.64 -3.46
C THR A 108 -6.67 -6.77 -4.49
N ALA A 109 -6.38 -8.00 -4.06
CA ALA A 109 -6.30 -9.17 -4.92
C ALA A 109 -7.64 -9.48 -5.58
N ARG A 110 -8.74 -9.42 -4.80
CA ARG A 110 -10.10 -9.55 -5.34
C ARG A 110 -10.38 -8.50 -6.42
N PHE A 111 -10.08 -7.23 -6.14
CA PHE A 111 -10.28 -6.16 -7.11
C PHE A 111 -9.41 -6.38 -8.36
N ALA A 112 -8.17 -6.86 -8.20
CA ALA A 112 -7.30 -7.20 -9.32
C ALA A 112 -7.95 -8.26 -10.22
N LYS A 113 -8.42 -9.37 -9.64
CA LYS A 113 -9.12 -10.45 -10.38
C LYS A 113 -10.34 -9.94 -11.11
N GLU A 114 -11.22 -9.20 -10.42
CA GLU A 114 -12.47 -8.68 -10.98
C GLU A 114 -12.25 -7.66 -12.12
N ASN A 115 -11.10 -7.00 -12.16
CA ASN A 115 -10.75 -5.98 -13.16
C ASN A 115 -9.66 -6.39 -14.17
N GLY A 116 -9.32 -7.69 -14.21
CA GLY A 116 -8.43 -8.25 -15.22
C GLY A 116 -6.93 -8.01 -15.00
N PHE A 117 -6.53 -7.48 -13.84
CA PHE A 117 -5.11 -7.39 -13.48
C PHE A 117 -4.55 -8.77 -13.17
N LYS A 118 -3.42 -9.11 -13.78
CA LYS A 118 -2.72 -10.37 -13.52
C LYS A 118 -1.86 -10.32 -12.26
N ILE A 119 -1.38 -9.11 -11.92
CA ILE A 119 -0.42 -8.89 -10.84
C ILE A 119 -0.88 -7.71 -9.99
N PHE A 120 -0.75 -7.87 -8.67
CA PHE A 120 -0.89 -6.76 -7.74
C PHE A 120 0.35 -6.60 -6.86
N THR A 121 0.48 -5.46 -6.22
CA THR A 121 1.47 -5.19 -5.17
C THR A 121 0.92 -4.21 -4.14
N THR A 122 1.74 -3.89 -3.15
CA THR A 122 1.38 -2.90 -2.13
C THR A 122 2.56 -2.00 -1.77
N THR A 123 2.32 -0.71 -1.63
CA THR A 123 3.34 0.22 -1.13
C THR A 123 3.69 0.03 0.36
N LEU A 124 3.07 -0.93 1.04
CA LEU A 124 3.50 -1.35 2.38
C LEU A 124 4.93 -1.93 2.35
N PHE A 125 5.32 -2.58 1.25
CA PHE A 125 6.68 -3.09 1.05
C PHE A 125 7.74 -1.98 0.95
N SER A 126 7.37 -0.75 0.62
CA SER A 126 8.33 0.38 0.60
C SER A 126 8.72 0.85 2.01
N SER A 127 7.88 0.62 3.02
CA SER A 127 8.04 1.28 4.31
C SER A 127 8.90 0.49 5.29
N PRO A 128 9.98 1.08 5.84
CA PRO A 128 10.79 0.44 6.89
C PRO A 128 10.04 0.26 8.21
N MET A 129 8.89 0.93 8.38
CA MET A 129 8.06 0.87 9.59
C MET A 129 7.04 -0.26 9.59
N GLN A 130 6.96 -1.04 8.50
CA GLN A 130 5.98 -2.11 8.36
C GLN A 130 6.60 -3.49 8.65
N MET A 131 5.74 -4.44 9.02
CA MET A 131 6.16 -5.82 9.35
C MET A 131 6.18 -6.67 8.07
N HIS A 132 7.31 -6.69 7.37
CA HIS A 132 7.45 -7.32 6.05
C HIS A 132 6.97 -8.77 6.01
N ASP A 133 7.40 -9.63 6.92
CA ASP A 133 6.99 -11.05 6.95
C ASP A 133 5.46 -11.20 7.05
N SER A 134 4.82 -10.32 7.83
CA SER A 134 3.36 -10.33 7.95
C SER A 134 2.67 -9.83 6.68
N ILE A 135 3.28 -8.90 5.94
CA ILE A 135 2.75 -8.42 4.67
C ILE A 135 2.90 -9.51 3.60
N ILE A 136 4.07 -10.16 3.52
CA ILE A 136 4.33 -11.28 2.60
C ILE A 136 3.29 -12.38 2.82
N LYS A 137 3.12 -12.82 4.07
CA LYS A 137 2.11 -13.83 4.41
C LYS A 137 0.70 -13.44 3.95
N ALA A 138 0.29 -12.20 4.21
CA ALA A 138 -1.03 -11.71 3.80
C ALA A 138 -1.17 -11.59 2.28
N ALA A 139 -0.08 -11.25 1.56
CA ALA A 139 -0.06 -11.17 0.10
C ALA A 139 -0.15 -12.55 -0.54
N GLU A 140 0.60 -13.53 -0.02
CA GLU A 140 0.55 -14.93 -0.48
C GLU A 140 -0.84 -15.53 -0.29
N GLU A 141 -1.45 -15.35 0.89
CA GLU A 141 -2.80 -15.82 1.17
C GLU A 141 -3.80 -15.20 0.20
N ALA A 142 -3.71 -13.89 -0.06
CA ALA A 142 -4.60 -13.20 -0.99
C ALA A 142 -4.37 -13.61 -2.45
N ALA A 143 -3.12 -13.74 -2.88
CA ALA A 143 -2.76 -14.18 -4.22
C ALA A 143 -3.33 -15.57 -4.52
N LYS A 144 -3.17 -16.50 -3.58
CA LYS A 144 -3.70 -17.87 -3.67
C LYS A 144 -5.23 -17.90 -3.71
N GLU A 145 -5.89 -17.13 -2.83
CA GLU A 145 -7.36 -17.11 -2.71
C GLU A 145 -8.04 -16.59 -3.99
N PHE A 146 -7.45 -15.58 -4.64
CA PHE A 146 -8.04 -14.93 -5.81
C PHE A 146 -7.36 -15.30 -7.15
N GLU A 147 -6.38 -16.20 -7.13
CA GLU A 147 -5.64 -16.66 -8.32
C GLU A 147 -5.07 -15.49 -9.14
N VAL A 148 -4.38 -14.59 -8.47
CA VAL A 148 -3.65 -13.47 -9.06
C VAL A 148 -2.23 -13.43 -8.49
N ASP A 149 -1.25 -13.08 -9.30
CA ASP A 149 0.13 -12.98 -8.83
C ASP A 149 0.33 -11.75 -7.95
N TYR A 150 1.31 -11.80 -7.06
CA TYR A 150 1.75 -10.60 -6.35
C TYR A 150 3.24 -10.33 -6.61
N PHE A 151 3.57 -9.06 -6.73
CA PHE A 151 4.94 -8.60 -6.88
C PHE A 151 5.50 -8.19 -5.54
N TYR A 152 6.49 -8.96 -5.04
CA TYR A 152 7.27 -8.61 -3.86
C TYR A 152 8.49 -7.79 -4.26
N TYR A 153 8.81 -6.78 -3.46
CA TYR A 153 10.02 -5.99 -3.55
C TYR A 153 10.43 -5.50 -2.15
N ASP A 154 11.71 -5.23 -1.97
CA ASP A 154 12.25 -4.65 -0.76
C ASP A 154 13.17 -3.49 -1.09
N ILE A 155 12.75 -2.29 -0.77
CA ILE A 155 13.49 -1.05 -0.97
C ILE A 155 13.70 -0.29 0.34
N ARG A 156 13.56 -0.98 1.50
CA ARG A 156 13.66 -0.35 2.83
C ARG A 156 14.97 0.35 3.05
N ASP A 157 16.08 -0.24 2.61
CA ASP A 157 17.42 0.34 2.74
C ASP A 157 17.63 1.60 1.87
N SER A 158 16.81 1.74 0.84
CA SER A 158 16.85 2.87 -0.10
C SER A 158 15.65 3.80 0.05
N TYR A 159 14.86 3.64 1.12
CA TYR A 159 13.68 4.48 1.37
C TYR A 159 14.06 5.91 1.69
N ASP A 160 13.67 6.86 0.86
CA ASP A 160 13.89 8.29 1.08
C ASP A 160 12.72 8.93 1.85
N GLU A 161 12.92 9.16 3.15
CA GLU A 161 11.94 9.83 4.02
C GLU A 161 11.70 11.30 3.63
N LYS A 162 12.65 11.92 2.93
CA LYS A 162 12.59 13.33 2.55
C LYS A 162 11.94 13.55 1.19
N LEU A 163 11.80 12.51 0.36
CA LEU A 163 11.32 12.62 -1.01
C LEU A 163 10.02 13.44 -1.12
N ALA A 164 8.99 13.05 -0.38
CA ALA A 164 7.72 13.78 -0.39
C ALA A 164 7.82 15.19 0.22
N LYS A 165 8.63 15.37 1.28
CA LYS A 165 8.84 16.67 1.92
C LYS A 165 9.54 17.65 0.99
N ASN A 166 10.56 17.20 0.26
CA ASN A 166 11.31 18.01 -0.71
C ASN A 166 10.42 18.48 -1.88
N MET A 167 9.33 17.73 -2.15
CA MET A 167 8.31 18.12 -3.12
C MET A 167 7.21 19.02 -2.53
N GLY A 168 7.31 19.43 -1.27
CA GLY A 168 6.28 20.24 -0.57
C GLY A 168 4.98 19.48 -0.30
N LEU A 169 5.01 18.13 -0.31
CA LEU A 169 3.82 17.31 -0.18
C LEU A 169 3.59 16.90 1.29
N TYR A 170 2.33 16.66 1.62
CA TYR A 170 1.95 16.19 2.95
C TYR A 170 2.56 14.84 3.27
N THR A 171 3.18 14.75 4.43
CA THR A 171 3.74 13.52 4.97
C THR A 171 3.17 13.23 6.36
N GLN A 172 3.15 11.97 6.72
CA GLN A 172 2.78 11.48 8.05
C GLN A 172 3.91 10.57 8.56
N ASN A 173 4.01 10.45 9.88
CA ASN A 173 5.05 9.67 10.54
C ASN A 173 4.50 8.49 11.37
N TYR A 174 3.30 8.03 11.04
CA TYR A 174 2.67 6.84 11.62
C TYR A 174 1.83 6.09 10.57
N CYS A 175 1.50 4.84 10.83
CA CYS A 175 0.78 3.97 9.87
C CYS A 175 -0.60 4.52 9.48
N GLY A 176 -1.27 5.22 10.39
CA GLY A 176 -2.64 5.76 10.20
C GLY A 176 -3.66 5.15 11.14
N CYS A 177 -3.42 3.99 11.74
CA CYS A 177 -4.32 3.46 12.75
C CYS A 177 -4.09 4.11 14.11
N ILE A 178 -5.14 4.18 14.91
CA ILE A 178 -5.12 4.80 16.25
C ILE A 178 -4.04 4.19 17.16
N PHE A 179 -3.80 2.88 17.08
CA PHE A 179 -2.75 2.22 17.86
C PHE A 179 -1.35 2.67 17.47
N SER A 180 -1.10 2.91 16.18
CA SER A 180 0.21 3.41 15.73
C SER A 180 0.37 4.90 16.01
N GLU A 181 -0.71 5.64 16.08
CA GLU A 181 -0.73 7.04 16.51
C GLU A 181 -0.36 7.15 17.99
N GLU A 182 -1.04 6.36 18.85
CA GLU A 182 -0.74 6.28 20.27
C GLU A 182 0.72 5.93 20.54
N GLU A 183 1.23 4.86 19.91
CA GLU A 183 2.64 4.46 20.05
C GLU A 183 3.62 5.54 19.60
N ARG A 184 3.27 6.31 18.59
CA ARG A 184 4.14 7.35 18.04
C ARG A 184 4.20 8.57 18.94
N PHE A 185 3.09 9.00 19.50
CA PHE A 185 2.98 10.26 20.21
C PHE A 185 2.99 10.13 21.74
N LEU A 186 2.57 9.01 22.28
CA LEU A 186 2.59 8.74 23.73
C LEU A 186 3.70 7.74 24.14
N GLY A 187 4.38 7.14 23.18
CA GLY A 187 5.34 6.04 23.43
C GLY A 187 4.63 4.70 23.58
N LYS A 188 5.42 3.61 23.51
CA LYS A 188 4.87 2.27 23.78
C LYS A 188 4.42 2.24 25.24
N ALA A 189 3.17 1.90 25.47
CA ALA A 189 2.69 1.65 26.83
C ALA A 189 3.66 0.68 27.51
N LYS A 190 4.24 1.11 28.64
CA LYS A 190 5.02 0.20 29.48
C LYS A 190 4.07 -0.91 29.93
N LYS A 191 4.33 -2.13 29.49
CA LYS A 191 3.64 -3.32 29.98
C LYS A 191 3.99 -3.58 31.44
#